data_4217c22030f5815addd18190fa9db0b6
#
_entry.id   4217c22030f5815addd18190fa9db0b6
#
_cell.length_a   1.000
_cell.length_b   1.000
_cell.length_c   1.000
_cell.angle_alpha   90.00
_cell.angle_beta   90.00
_cell.angle_gamma   90.00
#
_symmetry.space_group_name_H-M   'P 1'
#
loop_
_entity.id
_entity.type
_entity.pdbx_description
1 polymer ?
#
loop_
_entity_poly.entity_id
_entity_poly.type
_entity_poly.pdbx_seq_one_letter_code
_entity_poly.pdbx_strand_id
1 'polypeptide(L)'
;MWRDCLLPVMAVSLAAASPAHAFMAYVSNEKSNTVSVIDTDSWTVTKTIKVGQRPRGIEFTRDGKFVLVAVGDDDKIEVIDAKTQQVVDSLPSGPDPELFTQDAAGKTLYVANENDNTVTLIDLEKRVRLGDIQVGVEPEGMAISPDGKILINTSETTNMAHFIDTVSRQVVANVLVDSRPRFAEFKRDGSELWVSSEIGGTVSVIDPAKHAVTGKITFEIPGLRREAIQPVGIGMTRDGKTAFVALGPANRIAVVDGTSHAVKKYRLVGQRVWHMAFTPEEKYLLVTNGVSNDVSVIDVGAQKVIKTIQVGELPWGITMAPP
;
A
#
# COMPACT_ATOMS: atom_id res chain seq x y z
N MET A 1 -53.52 -37.12 -43.65
CA MET A 1 -53.08 -36.82 -42.28
C MET A 1 -51.60 -36.51 -42.32
N TRP A 2 -51.23 -35.28 -42.37
CA TRP A 2 -49.83 -34.85 -42.32
C TRP A 2 -49.58 -34.31 -40.91
N ARG A 3 -48.58 -34.84 -40.23
CA ARG A 3 -48.15 -34.41 -38.88
C ARG A 3 -46.95 -33.47 -39.08
N ASP A 4 -47.13 -32.19 -38.73
CA ASP A 4 -46.06 -31.21 -38.67
C ASP A 4 -45.15 -31.49 -37.46
N CYS A 5 -43.88 -31.81 -37.72
CA CYS A 5 -42.84 -31.87 -36.70
C CYS A 5 -42.23 -30.46 -36.57
N LEU A 6 -42.60 -29.75 -35.51
CA LEU A 6 -41.93 -28.53 -35.08
C LEU A 6 -40.69 -28.92 -34.24
N LEU A 7 -39.52 -28.62 -34.79
CA LEU A 7 -38.24 -28.70 -34.03
C LEU A 7 -38.09 -27.41 -33.18
N PRO A 8 -37.69 -27.55 -31.90
CA PRO A 8 -37.43 -26.37 -31.08
C PRO A 8 -36.09 -25.73 -31.46
N VAL A 9 -36.12 -24.45 -31.78
CA VAL A 9 -34.94 -23.64 -31.96
C VAL A 9 -34.39 -23.29 -30.58
N MET A 10 -33.25 -23.87 -30.23
CA MET A 10 -32.50 -23.53 -29.04
C MET A 10 -31.80 -22.19 -29.28
N ALA A 11 -32.27 -21.11 -28.64
CA ALA A 11 -31.57 -19.84 -28.61
C ALA A 11 -30.37 -19.95 -27.68
N VAL A 12 -29.16 -19.97 -28.24
CA VAL A 12 -27.91 -19.82 -27.49
C VAL A 12 -27.72 -18.33 -27.20
N SER A 13 -28.00 -17.94 -25.96
CA SER A 13 -27.64 -16.62 -25.46
C SER A 13 -26.12 -16.56 -25.27
N LEU A 14 -25.42 -15.89 -26.20
CA LEU A 14 -24.07 -15.43 -25.95
C LEU A 14 -24.15 -14.35 -24.86
N ALA A 15 -23.73 -14.70 -23.65
CA ALA A 15 -23.40 -13.71 -22.63
C ALA A 15 -22.20 -12.91 -23.18
N ALA A 16 -22.44 -11.66 -23.58
CA ALA A 16 -21.36 -10.73 -23.88
C ALA A 16 -20.55 -10.54 -22.56
N ALA A 17 -19.34 -11.08 -22.52
CA ALA A 17 -18.40 -10.72 -21.48
C ALA A 17 -18.16 -9.21 -21.59
N SER A 18 -18.49 -8.44 -20.56
CA SER A 18 -18.10 -7.04 -20.46
C SER A 18 -16.58 -7.00 -20.66
N PRO A 19 -16.05 -6.05 -21.47
CA PRO A 19 -14.61 -5.90 -21.57
C PRO A 19 -14.07 -5.70 -20.15
N ALA A 20 -13.13 -6.54 -19.73
CA ALA A 20 -12.38 -6.31 -18.52
C ALA A 20 -11.69 -4.95 -18.71
N HIS A 21 -12.04 -3.96 -17.90
CA HIS A 21 -11.32 -2.69 -17.93
C HIS A 21 -9.92 -2.96 -17.38
N ALA A 22 -8.89 -2.69 -18.19
CA ALA A 22 -7.51 -2.70 -17.75
C ALA A 22 -7.35 -1.69 -16.61
N PHE A 23 -6.92 -2.17 -15.46
CA PHE A 23 -6.53 -1.27 -14.39
C PHE A 23 -5.08 -0.84 -14.59
N MET A 24 -4.75 0.37 -14.17
CA MET A 24 -3.39 0.86 -14.22
C MET A 24 -2.78 0.82 -12.82
N ALA A 25 -1.61 0.18 -12.70
CA ALA A 25 -0.78 0.25 -11.51
C ALA A 25 0.32 1.29 -11.71
N TYR A 26 0.58 2.11 -10.68
CA TYR A 26 1.64 3.10 -10.68
C TYR A 26 2.67 2.71 -9.63
N VAL A 27 3.93 2.65 -10.03
CA VAL A 27 5.06 2.18 -9.22
C VAL A 27 6.10 3.27 -9.12
N SER A 28 6.39 3.75 -7.91
CA SER A 28 7.49 4.69 -7.67
C SER A 28 8.82 3.95 -7.69
N ASN A 29 9.77 4.46 -8.50
CA ASN A 29 11.11 3.88 -8.64
C ASN A 29 12.12 4.84 -8.01
N GLU A 30 12.52 4.55 -6.78
CA GLU A 30 13.25 5.45 -5.89
C GLU A 30 14.53 5.99 -6.52
N LYS A 31 15.35 5.12 -7.11
CA LYS A 31 16.67 5.50 -7.63
C LYS A 31 16.64 6.07 -9.04
N SER A 32 15.70 5.63 -9.87
CA SER A 32 15.58 6.17 -11.23
C SER A 32 14.76 7.47 -11.31
N ASN A 33 14.19 7.94 -10.20
CA ASN A 33 13.37 9.15 -10.13
C ASN A 33 12.24 9.16 -11.15
N THR A 34 11.52 8.02 -11.21
CA THR A 34 10.43 7.79 -12.16
C THR A 34 9.26 7.08 -11.51
N VAL A 35 8.12 7.15 -12.18
CA VAL A 35 6.95 6.29 -11.91
C VAL A 35 6.69 5.44 -13.13
N SER A 36 6.67 4.11 -12.97
CA SER A 36 6.27 3.17 -14.02
C SER A 36 4.76 2.96 -13.99
N VAL A 37 4.11 2.99 -15.15
CA VAL A 37 2.68 2.71 -15.30
C VAL A 37 2.54 1.33 -15.93
N ILE A 38 1.90 0.41 -15.23
CA ILE A 38 1.68 -0.98 -15.66
C ILE A 38 0.21 -1.14 -16.04
N ASP A 39 -0.02 -1.68 -17.22
CA ASP A 39 -1.33 -2.13 -17.68
C ASP A 39 -1.56 -3.57 -17.20
N THR A 40 -2.66 -3.82 -16.46
CA THR A 40 -2.93 -5.13 -15.83
C THR A 40 -3.57 -6.16 -16.77
N ASP A 41 -3.96 -5.80 -17.98
CA ASP A 41 -4.41 -6.78 -18.97
C ASP A 41 -3.21 -7.39 -19.71
N SER A 42 -2.29 -6.52 -20.13
CA SER A 42 -1.08 -6.95 -20.85
C SER A 42 0.08 -7.34 -19.93
N TRP A 43 0.06 -6.90 -18.67
CA TRP A 43 1.16 -7.04 -17.71
C TRP A 43 2.46 -6.44 -18.24
N THR A 44 2.38 -5.26 -18.82
CA THR A 44 3.53 -4.53 -19.36
C THR A 44 3.58 -3.10 -18.85
N VAL A 45 4.78 -2.53 -18.77
CA VAL A 45 4.96 -1.10 -18.54
C VAL A 45 4.59 -0.35 -19.82
N THR A 46 3.56 0.47 -19.77
CA THR A 46 3.07 1.26 -20.92
C THR A 46 3.62 2.67 -20.92
N LYS A 47 4.05 3.18 -19.76
CA LYS A 47 4.61 4.52 -19.60
C LYS A 47 5.63 4.56 -18.47
N THR A 48 6.64 5.39 -18.62
CA THR A 48 7.55 5.82 -17.56
C THR A 48 7.44 7.34 -17.44
N ILE A 49 7.07 7.82 -16.26
CA ILE A 49 6.87 9.23 -15.95
C ILE A 49 8.08 9.70 -15.13
N LYS A 50 8.74 10.77 -15.57
CA LYS A 50 9.81 11.39 -14.79
C LYS A 50 9.18 12.20 -13.65
N VAL A 51 9.69 12.03 -12.43
CA VAL A 51 9.28 12.74 -11.21
C VAL A 51 10.50 13.33 -10.50
N GLY A 52 10.27 13.97 -9.36
CA GLY A 52 11.35 14.46 -8.50
C GLY A 52 12.21 13.36 -7.90
N GLN A 53 13.14 13.76 -7.02
CA GLN A 53 14.14 12.86 -6.48
C GLN A 53 13.61 11.99 -5.33
N ARG A 54 14.04 10.73 -5.29
CA ARG A 54 13.68 9.75 -4.27
C ARG A 54 12.16 9.55 -4.11
N PRO A 55 11.42 9.16 -5.20
CA PRO A 55 9.99 8.91 -5.10
C PRO A 55 9.71 7.62 -4.31
N ARG A 56 8.87 7.73 -3.26
CA ARG A 56 8.49 6.61 -2.37
C ARG A 56 6.98 6.45 -2.25
N GLY A 57 6.35 7.09 -1.27
CA GLY A 57 4.91 7.02 -1.07
C GLY A 57 4.15 7.38 -2.34
N ILE A 58 3.15 6.57 -2.70
CA ILE A 58 2.35 6.79 -3.92
C ILE A 58 0.91 6.32 -3.68
N GLU A 59 -0.07 7.18 -3.98
CA GLU A 59 -1.48 6.87 -3.79
C GLU A 59 -2.34 7.63 -4.83
N PHE A 60 -3.43 7.03 -5.30
CA PHE A 60 -4.45 7.74 -6.06
C PHE A 60 -5.26 8.67 -5.17
N THR A 61 -5.65 9.84 -5.68
CA THR A 61 -6.72 10.62 -5.05
C THR A 61 -8.02 9.82 -5.02
N ARG A 62 -8.87 10.07 -4.03
CA ARG A 62 -10.12 9.30 -3.84
C ARG A 62 -11.06 9.37 -5.06
N ASP A 63 -10.99 10.43 -5.84
CA ASP A 63 -11.74 10.59 -7.09
C ASP A 63 -11.08 9.95 -8.32
N GLY A 64 -9.90 9.36 -8.13
CA GLY A 64 -9.14 8.67 -9.18
C GLY A 64 -8.53 9.57 -10.26
N LYS A 65 -8.60 10.89 -10.11
CA LYS A 65 -8.11 11.81 -11.16
C LYS A 65 -6.61 12.03 -11.13
N PHE A 66 -6.01 11.94 -9.97
CA PHE A 66 -4.59 12.20 -9.78
C PHE A 66 -3.91 11.07 -9.04
N VAL A 67 -2.60 10.93 -9.28
CA VAL A 67 -1.69 10.13 -8.48
C VAL A 67 -0.77 11.08 -7.73
N LEU A 68 -0.72 10.93 -6.42
CA LEU A 68 0.17 11.67 -5.54
C LEU A 68 1.44 10.86 -5.33
N VAL A 69 2.60 11.50 -5.36
CA VAL A 69 3.92 10.86 -5.19
C VAL A 69 4.76 11.68 -4.23
N ALA A 70 5.20 11.09 -3.12
CA ALA A 70 6.17 11.70 -2.24
C ALA A 70 7.55 11.65 -2.90
N VAL A 71 8.19 12.80 -3.07
CA VAL A 71 9.55 12.92 -3.61
C VAL A 71 10.44 13.48 -2.50
N GLY A 72 11.06 12.52 -1.76
CA GLY A 72 11.69 12.77 -0.47
C GLY A 72 12.77 13.84 -0.51
N ASP A 73 13.72 13.75 -1.45
CA ASP A 73 14.83 14.70 -1.55
C ASP A 73 14.41 16.09 -2.07
N ASP A 74 13.19 16.23 -2.59
CA ASP A 74 12.61 17.50 -3.05
C ASP A 74 11.61 18.13 -2.07
N ASP A 75 11.36 17.51 -0.91
CA ASP A 75 10.50 18.01 0.18
C ASP A 75 9.05 18.34 -0.25
N LYS A 76 8.47 17.57 -1.15
CA LYS A 76 7.14 17.83 -1.70
C LYS A 76 6.40 16.55 -2.11
N ILE A 77 5.10 16.70 -2.36
CA ILE A 77 4.28 15.69 -3.02
C ILE A 77 4.00 16.14 -4.46
N GLU A 78 4.43 15.38 -5.45
CA GLU A 78 4.07 15.66 -6.85
C GLU A 78 2.70 15.09 -7.20
N VAL A 79 2.01 15.80 -8.10
CA VAL A 79 0.66 15.48 -8.57
C VAL A 79 0.73 15.08 -10.04
N ILE A 80 0.44 13.83 -10.32
CA ILE A 80 0.37 13.28 -11.69
C ILE A 80 -1.10 13.23 -12.09
N ASP A 81 -1.47 13.82 -13.21
CA ASP A 81 -2.78 13.64 -13.82
C ASP A 81 -2.89 12.22 -14.40
N ALA A 82 -3.85 11.44 -13.89
CA ALA A 82 -3.99 10.02 -14.26
C ALA A 82 -4.36 9.80 -15.73
N LYS A 83 -5.03 10.76 -16.35
CA LYS A 83 -5.47 10.68 -17.76
C LYS A 83 -4.33 11.00 -18.72
N THR A 84 -3.58 12.06 -18.47
CA THR A 84 -2.46 12.48 -19.33
C THR A 84 -1.16 11.80 -18.98
N GLN A 85 -1.06 11.23 -17.76
CA GLN A 85 0.13 10.60 -17.21
C GLN A 85 1.34 11.57 -17.24
N GLN A 86 1.10 12.78 -16.76
CA GLN A 86 2.11 13.84 -16.64
C GLN A 86 2.05 14.47 -15.26
N VAL A 87 3.20 14.89 -14.73
CA VAL A 87 3.24 15.74 -13.54
C VAL A 87 2.66 17.09 -13.90
N VAL A 88 1.62 17.51 -13.19
CA VAL A 88 0.87 18.74 -13.45
C VAL A 88 0.98 19.76 -12.34
N ASP A 89 1.38 19.33 -11.13
CA ASP A 89 1.50 20.21 -9.97
C ASP A 89 2.32 19.57 -8.84
N SER A 90 2.49 20.30 -7.73
CA SER A 90 3.05 19.79 -6.48
C SER A 90 2.34 20.38 -5.27
N LEU A 91 2.32 19.63 -4.17
CA LEU A 91 1.79 20.05 -2.87
C LEU A 91 2.94 20.28 -1.90
N PRO A 92 2.86 21.32 -1.04
CA PRO A 92 3.90 21.59 -0.04
C PRO A 92 3.87 20.51 1.05
N SER A 93 5.01 19.94 1.39
CA SER A 93 5.18 19.02 2.51
C SER A 93 6.19 19.57 3.53
N GLY A 94 6.47 18.81 4.58
CA GLY A 94 7.67 18.95 5.38
C GLY A 94 8.85 18.25 4.70
N PRO A 95 10.04 18.29 5.31
CA PRO A 95 11.24 17.67 4.75
C PRO A 95 11.14 16.15 4.79
N ASP A 96 11.59 15.54 3.69
CA ASP A 96 11.63 14.09 3.50
C ASP A 96 10.27 13.40 3.68
N PRO A 97 9.29 13.70 2.80
CA PRO A 97 7.99 13.02 2.83
C PRO A 97 8.12 11.54 2.44
N GLU A 98 7.55 10.67 3.28
CA GLU A 98 7.56 9.23 3.14
C GLU A 98 6.18 8.69 2.72
N LEU A 99 5.51 7.93 3.59
CA LEU A 99 4.15 7.51 3.34
C LEU A 99 3.15 8.61 3.71
N PHE A 100 2.01 8.53 3.09
CA PHE A 100 0.89 9.43 3.36
C PHE A 100 -0.44 8.70 3.19
N THR A 101 -1.51 9.29 3.66
CA THR A 101 -2.87 8.80 3.47
C THR A 101 -3.86 9.95 3.42
N GLN A 102 -5.04 9.69 2.84
CA GLN A 102 -6.10 10.68 2.70
C GLN A 102 -7.25 10.40 3.68
N ASP A 103 -7.94 11.46 4.10
CA ASP A 103 -9.22 11.28 4.78
C ASP A 103 -10.25 10.59 3.86
N ALA A 104 -11.35 10.09 4.44
CA ALA A 104 -12.37 9.39 3.68
C ALA A 104 -13.04 10.25 2.60
N ALA A 105 -13.04 11.57 2.78
CA ALA A 105 -13.62 12.54 1.83
C ALA A 105 -12.66 12.93 0.71
N GLY A 106 -11.37 12.55 0.78
CA GLY A 106 -10.33 12.95 -0.16
C GLY A 106 -10.01 14.45 -0.13
N LYS A 107 -10.20 15.09 1.04
CA LYS A 107 -9.98 16.53 1.21
C LYS A 107 -8.69 16.87 1.92
N THR A 108 -8.28 16.02 2.85
CA THR A 108 -7.06 16.21 3.64
C THR A 108 -6.08 15.09 3.35
N LEU A 109 -4.84 15.44 3.01
CA LEU A 109 -3.71 14.54 2.95
C LEU A 109 -2.90 14.67 4.24
N TYR A 110 -2.54 13.54 4.82
CA TYR A 110 -1.66 13.44 5.99
C TYR A 110 -0.35 12.81 5.54
N VAL A 111 0.76 13.52 5.68
CA VAL A 111 2.08 13.12 5.16
C VAL A 111 3.06 12.96 6.31
N ALA A 112 3.68 11.78 6.42
CA ALA A 112 4.80 11.56 7.34
C ALA A 112 6.06 12.22 6.77
N ASN A 113 6.75 13.05 7.57
CA ASN A 113 7.99 13.71 7.19
C ASN A 113 9.11 13.24 8.10
N GLU A 114 10.03 12.45 7.55
CA GLU A 114 11.05 11.73 8.32
C GLU A 114 11.98 12.69 9.08
N ASN A 115 12.42 13.78 8.43
CA ASN A 115 13.51 14.61 8.94
C ASN A 115 13.11 15.69 9.96
N ASP A 116 11.82 15.98 10.15
CA ASP A 116 11.36 16.96 11.16
C ASP A 116 10.39 16.37 12.20
N ASN A 117 10.18 15.06 12.17
CA ASN A 117 9.37 14.32 13.15
C ASN A 117 7.91 14.80 13.20
N THR A 118 7.34 15.11 12.04
CA THR A 118 5.98 15.64 11.93
C THR A 118 5.11 14.81 10.99
N VAL A 119 3.81 14.95 11.16
CA VAL A 119 2.80 14.65 10.15
C VAL A 119 2.25 15.97 9.64
N THR A 120 2.53 16.31 8.37
CA THR A 120 1.97 17.51 7.72
C THR A 120 0.55 17.23 7.22
N LEU A 121 -0.35 18.19 7.43
CA LEU A 121 -1.72 18.18 6.91
C LEU A 121 -1.80 19.13 5.71
N ILE A 122 -2.36 18.64 4.60
CA ILE A 122 -2.50 19.41 3.36
C ILE A 122 -3.97 19.39 2.92
N ASP A 123 -4.54 20.56 2.62
CA ASP A 123 -5.83 20.69 1.95
C ASP A 123 -5.64 20.38 0.45
N LEU A 124 -6.22 19.28 -0.02
CA LEU A 124 -6.05 18.82 -1.40
C LEU A 124 -6.78 19.69 -2.43
N GLU A 125 -7.87 20.36 -2.03
CA GLU A 125 -8.61 21.25 -2.91
C GLU A 125 -7.89 22.59 -3.10
N LYS A 126 -7.46 23.20 -1.97
CA LYS A 126 -6.76 24.50 -1.97
C LYS A 126 -5.27 24.35 -2.25
N ARG A 127 -4.72 23.13 -2.12
CA ARG A 127 -3.28 22.83 -2.29
C ARG A 127 -2.38 23.60 -1.34
N VAL A 128 -2.79 23.72 -0.08
CA VAL A 128 -2.07 24.44 0.96
C VAL A 128 -1.86 23.58 2.20
N ARG A 129 -0.74 23.81 2.88
CA ARG A 129 -0.45 23.22 4.20
C ARG A 129 -1.40 23.82 5.24
N LEU A 130 -2.04 22.95 6.03
CA LEU A 130 -2.98 23.31 7.09
C LEU A 130 -2.31 23.37 8.46
N GLY A 131 -1.15 22.73 8.61
CA GLY A 131 -0.38 22.63 9.85
C GLY A 131 0.30 21.28 9.99
N ASP A 132 0.93 21.06 11.15
CA ASP A 132 1.68 19.87 11.48
C ASP A 132 1.29 19.32 12.83
N ILE A 133 1.47 18.01 12.96
CA ILE A 133 1.31 17.28 14.21
C ILE A 133 2.68 16.71 14.56
N GLN A 134 3.18 17.04 15.76
CA GLN A 134 4.42 16.44 16.28
C GLN A 134 4.19 14.98 16.64
N VAL A 135 5.09 14.11 16.19
CA VAL A 135 5.06 12.67 16.45
C VAL A 135 6.43 12.19 16.95
N GLY A 136 6.70 10.91 16.87
CA GLY A 136 8.00 10.35 17.24
C GLY A 136 9.08 10.60 16.18
N VAL A 137 10.30 10.12 16.44
CA VAL A 137 11.46 10.29 15.56
C VAL A 137 11.36 9.34 14.37
N GLU A 138 11.64 9.88 13.18
CA GLU A 138 11.56 9.18 11.89
C GLU A 138 10.15 8.62 11.61
N PRO A 139 9.14 9.50 11.40
CA PRO A 139 7.79 9.07 11.00
C PRO A 139 7.78 8.50 9.58
N GLU A 140 7.13 7.33 9.40
CA GLU A 140 7.14 6.58 8.15
C GLU A 140 5.73 6.14 7.74
N GLY A 141 5.18 5.13 8.44
CA GLY A 141 3.91 4.51 8.12
C GLY A 141 2.71 5.39 8.42
N MET A 142 1.72 5.37 7.53
CA MET A 142 0.48 6.12 7.66
C MET A 142 -0.72 5.23 7.39
N ALA A 143 -1.73 5.29 8.24
CA ALA A 143 -3.03 4.64 8.01
C ALA A 143 -4.16 5.46 8.62
N ILE A 144 -5.36 5.36 8.06
CA ILE A 144 -6.56 5.98 8.63
C ILE A 144 -7.59 4.90 8.97
N SER A 145 -8.24 5.03 10.13
CA SER A 145 -9.29 4.10 10.53
C SER A 145 -10.46 4.11 9.54
N PRO A 146 -11.19 3.00 9.36
CA PRO A 146 -12.29 2.93 8.40
C PRO A 146 -13.41 3.94 8.64
N ASP A 147 -13.60 4.42 9.88
CA ASP A 147 -14.54 5.47 10.24
C ASP A 147 -13.97 6.89 10.09
N GLY A 148 -12.68 7.00 9.70
CA GLY A 148 -11.99 8.26 9.46
C GLY A 148 -11.61 9.07 10.70
N LYS A 149 -11.81 8.54 11.91
CA LYS A 149 -11.61 9.31 13.15
C LYS A 149 -10.21 9.26 13.72
N ILE A 150 -9.50 8.17 13.45
CA ILE A 150 -8.15 7.93 13.95
C ILE A 150 -7.19 7.80 12.78
N LEU A 151 -6.16 8.61 12.81
CA LEU A 151 -4.99 8.50 11.96
C LEU A 151 -3.89 7.79 12.74
N ILE A 152 -3.21 6.87 12.10
CA ILE A 152 -2.01 6.21 12.66
C ILE A 152 -0.79 6.73 11.92
N ASN A 153 0.24 7.06 12.69
CA ASN A 153 1.59 7.23 12.20
C ASN A 153 2.52 6.29 12.95
N THR A 154 3.44 5.65 12.26
CA THR A 154 4.53 4.89 12.87
C THR A 154 5.80 5.72 12.90
N SER A 155 6.58 5.65 13.98
CA SER A 155 7.86 6.34 14.08
C SER A 155 8.97 5.33 14.36
N GLU A 156 9.92 5.22 13.43
CA GLU A 156 10.90 4.14 13.38
C GLU A 156 11.83 4.09 14.58
N THR A 157 12.48 5.22 14.89
CA THR A 157 13.47 5.29 15.97
C THR A 157 12.83 5.23 17.36
N THR A 158 11.63 5.77 17.54
CA THR A 158 10.93 5.71 18.83
C THR A 158 10.13 4.43 19.01
N ASN A 159 10.02 3.57 18.00
CA ASN A 159 9.30 2.29 18.04
C ASN A 159 7.83 2.45 18.46
N MET A 160 7.16 3.49 17.97
CA MET A 160 5.78 3.82 18.35
C MET A 160 4.83 3.75 17.16
N ALA A 161 3.58 3.37 17.46
CA ALA A 161 2.41 3.69 16.67
C ALA A 161 1.63 4.80 17.39
N HIS A 162 1.58 5.98 16.79
CA HIS A 162 0.88 7.15 17.31
C HIS A 162 -0.56 7.12 16.83
N PHE A 163 -1.51 7.22 17.75
CA PHE A 163 -2.93 7.36 17.48
C PHE A 163 -3.28 8.85 17.53
N ILE A 164 -3.75 9.39 16.43
CA ILE A 164 -4.02 10.81 16.25
C ILE A 164 -5.52 10.96 15.96
N ASP A 165 -6.22 11.76 16.77
CA ASP A 165 -7.60 12.12 16.50
C ASP A 165 -7.65 13.13 15.33
N THR A 166 -8.41 12.80 14.27
CA THR A 166 -8.43 13.59 13.03
C THR A 166 -9.14 14.93 13.17
N VAL A 167 -10.01 15.08 14.18
CA VAL A 167 -10.78 16.31 14.43
C VAL A 167 -9.97 17.29 15.26
N SER A 168 -9.45 16.84 16.41
CA SER A 168 -8.64 17.68 17.29
C SER A 168 -7.20 17.85 16.79
N ARG A 169 -6.74 16.96 15.88
CA ARG A 169 -5.36 16.92 15.37
C ARG A 169 -4.33 16.72 16.47
N GLN A 170 -4.68 15.93 17.50
CA GLN A 170 -3.82 15.66 18.64
C GLN A 170 -3.50 14.18 18.72
N VAL A 171 -2.27 13.86 19.16
CA VAL A 171 -1.90 12.49 19.53
C VAL A 171 -2.67 12.13 20.80
N VAL A 172 -3.55 11.14 20.72
CA VAL A 172 -4.39 10.68 21.84
C VAL A 172 -3.84 9.44 22.53
N ALA A 173 -2.98 8.66 21.84
CA ALA A 173 -2.28 7.54 22.44
C ALA A 173 -1.00 7.22 21.67
N ASN A 174 -0.04 6.61 22.41
CA ASN A 174 1.21 6.09 21.87
C ASN A 174 1.30 4.61 22.26
N VAL A 175 1.41 3.73 21.26
CA VAL A 175 1.51 2.29 21.47
C VAL A 175 2.91 1.84 21.10
N LEU A 176 3.64 1.31 22.09
CA LEU A 176 4.96 0.73 21.86
C LEU A 176 4.83 -0.56 21.05
N VAL A 177 5.56 -0.65 19.96
CA VAL A 177 5.68 -1.82 19.09
C VAL A 177 7.13 -2.31 19.04
N ASP A 178 7.44 -3.30 18.20
CA ASP A 178 8.82 -3.75 18.05
C ASP A 178 9.65 -2.77 17.21
N SER A 179 10.97 -3.01 17.13
CA SER A 179 11.93 -2.07 16.55
C SER A 179 11.68 -1.79 15.07
N ARG A 180 11.76 -0.51 14.73
CA ARG A 180 11.63 0.08 13.41
C ARG A 180 10.28 -0.23 12.74
N PRO A 181 9.16 0.32 13.29
CA PRO A 181 7.85 0.16 12.66
C PRO A 181 7.78 0.94 11.34
N ARG A 182 7.34 0.24 10.25
CA ARG A 182 7.38 0.75 8.88
C ARG A 182 6.01 0.99 8.27
N PHE A 183 5.05 0.15 8.58
CA PHE A 183 3.76 0.18 7.88
C PHE A 183 2.64 -0.13 8.85
N ALA A 184 1.49 0.48 8.63
CA ALA A 184 0.28 0.27 9.40
C ALA A 184 -0.90 -0.03 8.47
N GLU A 185 -1.72 -1.01 8.84
CA GLU A 185 -2.90 -1.40 8.07
C GLU A 185 -4.04 -1.76 9.01
N PHE A 186 -5.20 -1.11 8.82
CA PHE A 186 -6.42 -1.49 9.52
C PHE A 186 -7.12 -2.64 8.81
N LYS A 187 -7.67 -3.57 9.59
CA LYS A 187 -8.77 -4.39 9.05
C LYS A 187 -9.92 -3.48 8.62
N ARG A 188 -10.59 -3.85 7.55
CA ARG A 188 -11.66 -3.03 6.96
C ARG A 188 -12.86 -2.80 7.89
N ASP A 189 -13.10 -3.72 8.82
CA ASP A 189 -14.10 -3.60 9.87
C ASP A 189 -13.64 -2.75 11.08
N GLY A 190 -12.40 -2.30 11.08
CA GLY A 190 -11.79 -1.52 12.16
C GLY A 190 -11.46 -2.30 13.42
N SER A 191 -11.64 -3.62 13.44
CA SER A 191 -11.44 -4.45 14.63
C SER A 191 -9.99 -4.59 15.07
N GLU A 192 -9.05 -4.49 14.14
CA GLU A 192 -7.61 -4.62 14.39
C GLU A 192 -6.82 -3.63 13.54
N LEU A 193 -5.70 -3.19 14.10
CA LEU A 193 -4.62 -2.49 13.41
C LEU A 193 -3.38 -3.38 13.43
N TRP A 194 -2.78 -3.61 12.27
CA TRP A 194 -1.53 -4.34 12.14
C TRP A 194 -0.39 -3.37 11.85
N VAL A 195 0.71 -3.50 12.59
CA VAL A 195 1.91 -2.67 12.42
C VAL A 195 3.12 -3.56 12.21
N SER A 196 3.77 -3.45 11.07
CA SER A 196 5.01 -4.17 10.79
C SER A 196 6.20 -3.48 11.44
N SER A 197 7.12 -4.27 12.00
CA SER A 197 8.36 -3.81 12.61
C SER A 197 9.53 -4.46 11.91
N GLU A 198 10.23 -3.69 11.08
CA GLU A 198 11.27 -4.18 10.18
C GLU A 198 12.40 -4.89 10.92
N ILE A 199 13.06 -4.19 11.84
CA ILE A 199 14.18 -4.74 12.63
C ILE A 199 13.66 -5.70 13.70
N GLY A 200 12.48 -5.45 14.26
CA GLY A 200 11.83 -6.34 15.21
C GLY A 200 11.47 -7.71 14.62
N GLY A 201 11.33 -7.81 13.30
CA GLY A 201 11.00 -9.05 12.60
C GLY A 201 9.60 -9.56 12.89
N THR A 202 8.65 -8.66 13.21
CA THR A 202 7.30 -9.00 13.65
C THR A 202 6.24 -8.12 13.01
N VAL A 203 4.97 -8.53 13.11
CA VAL A 203 3.81 -7.67 12.95
C VAL A 203 3.06 -7.64 14.28
N SER A 204 2.91 -6.45 14.87
CA SER A 204 2.08 -6.24 16.06
C SER A 204 0.62 -6.16 15.65
N VAL A 205 -0.25 -6.91 16.34
CA VAL A 205 -1.70 -6.82 16.23
C VAL A 205 -2.20 -5.96 17.38
N ILE A 206 -2.86 -4.87 17.08
CA ILE A 206 -3.30 -3.86 18.06
C ILE A 206 -4.83 -3.80 18.06
N ASP A 207 -5.43 -3.80 19.24
CA ASP A 207 -6.84 -3.43 19.44
C ASP A 207 -6.92 -1.89 19.41
N PRO A 208 -7.51 -1.27 18.38
CA PRO A 208 -7.50 0.17 18.25
C PRO A 208 -8.39 0.88 19.26
N ALA A 209 -9.38 0.23 19.82
CA ALA A 209 -10.25 0.81 20.85
C ALA A 209 -9.57 0.84 22.24
N LYS A 210 -8.65 -0.11 22.48
CA LYS A 210 -7.91 -0.20 23.76
C LYS A 210 -6.53 0.43 23.67
N HIS A 211 -6.07 0.83 22.48
CA HIS A 211 -4.70 1.28 22.21
C HIS A 211 -3.66 0.29 22.78
N ALA A 212 -3.84 -0.99 22.51
CA ALA A 212 -3.02 -2.04 23.13
C ALA A 212 -2.66 -3.15 22.15
N VAL A 213 -1.41 -3.61 22.20
CA VAL A 213 -0.97 -4.80 21.47
C VAL A 213 -1.64 -6.02 22.09
N THR A 214 -2.40 -6.75 21.30
CA THR A 214 -3.13 -7.96 21.70
C THR A 214 -2.48 -9.24 21.20
N GLY A 215 -1.60 -9.14 20.20
CA GLY A 215 -0.90 -10.27 19.61
C GLY A 215 0.30 -9.83 18.77
N LYS A 216 1.10 -10.83 18.41
CA LYS A 216 2.24 -10.65 17.49
C LYS A 216 2.28 -11.79 16.48
N ILE A 217 2.57 -11.44 15.24
CA ILE A 217 2.85 -12.40 14.17
C ILE A 217 4.37 -12.45 14.01
N THR A 218 4.93 -13.64 14.14
CA THR A 218 6.35 -13.92 13.94
C THR A 218 6.55 -14.78 12.71
N PHE A 219 7.72 -14.68 12.11
CA PHE A 219 8.03 -15.37 10.86
C PHE A 219 9.26 -16.26 11.04
N GLU A 220 9.15 -17.51 10.63
CA GLU A 220 10.24 -18.47 10.64
C GLU A 220 10.38 -19.10 9.25
N ILE A 221 11.55 -18.96 8.65
CA ILE A 221 11.83 -19.48 7.32
C ILE A 221 13.08 -20.36 7.41
N PRO A 222 12.95 -21.69 7.20
CA PRO A 222 14.09 -22.59 7.27
C PRO A 222 15.24 -22.11 6.39
N GLY A 223 16.44 -22.06 6.94
CA GLY A 223 17.68 -21.64 6.27
C GLY A 223 17.91 -20.12 6.20
N LEU A 224 16.99 -19.30 6.70
CA LEU A 224 17.20 -17.86 6.86
C LEU A 224 17.46 -17.48 8.31
N ARG A 225 18.35 -16.51 8.52
CA ARG A 225 18.55 -15.90 9.84
C ARG A 225 17.36 -14.95 10.11
N ARG A 226 17.05 -14.75 11.38
CA ARG A 226 15.95 -13.89 11.81
C ARG A 226 16.11 -12.45 11.32
N GLU A 227 17.33 -11.93 11.33
CA GLU A 227 17.67 -10.57 10.90
C GLU A 227 17.43 -10.33 9.40
N ALA A 228 17.35 -11.39 8.60
CA ALA A 228 16.99 -11.30 7.18
C ALA A 228 15.48 -11.27 6.93
N ILE A 229 14.66 -11.48 7.97
CA ILE A 229 13.20 -11.48 7.87
C ILE A 229 12.71 -10.15 8.42
N GLN A 230 12.50 -9.20 7.53
CA GLN A 230 12.19 -7.80 7.85
C GLN A 230 10.80 -7.43 7.31
N PRO A 231 9.74 -7.54 8.11
CA PRO A 231 8.39 -7.19 7.70
C PRO A 231 8.28 -5.69 7.37
N VAL A 232 7.69 -5.38 6.21
CA VAL A 232 7.44 -4.01 5.74
C VAL A 232 5.99 -3.88 5.28
N GLY A 233 5.68 -3.78 4.00
CA GLY A 233 4.32 -3.62 3.52
C GLY A 233 3.38 -4.75 3.95
N ILE A 234 2.14 -4.41 4.25
CA ILE A 234 1.03 -5.31 4.59
C ILE A 234 -0.10 -5.04 3.63
N GLY A 235 -0.77 -6.07 3.15
CA GLY A 235 -2.03 -5.96 2.42
C GLY A 235 -3.02 -6.99 2.92
N MET A 236 -4.26 -6.56 3.19
CA MET A 236 -5.34 -7.44 3.63
C MET A 236 -6.45 -7.52 2.60
N THR A 237 -7.02 -8.70 2.38
CA THR A 237 -8.24 -8.84 1.59
C THR A 237 -9.41 -8.13 2.25
N ARG A 238 -10.38 -7.66 1.44
CA ARG A 238 -11.55 -6.91 1.95
C ARG A 238 -12.36 -7.67 2.99
N ASP A 239 -12.40 -8.99 2.88
CA ASP A 239 -13.10 -9.83 3.85
C ASP A 239 -12.28 -10.08 5.13
N GLY A 240 -11.07 -9.54 5.21
CA GLY A 240 -10.16 -9.65 6.35
C GLY A 240 -9.65 -11.06 6.64
N LYS A 241 -9.89 -12.04 5.73
CA LYS A 241 -9.52 -13.44 5.99
C LYS A 241 -8.10 -13.78 5.61
N THR A 242 -7.52 -13.04 4.67
CA THR A 242 -6.15 -13.28 4.22
C THR A 242 -5.37 -11.99 4.26
N ALA A 243 -4.18 -12.06 4.84
CA ALA A 243 -3.21 -10.97 4.78
C ALA A 243 -1.93 -11.44 4.09
N PHE A 244 -1.26 -10.51 3.45
CA PHE A 244 0.05 -10.68 2.82
C PHE A 244 1.02 -9.72 3.49
N VAL A 245 2.19 -10.21 3.88
CA VAL A 245 3.22 -9.41 4.53
C VAL A 245 4.52 -9.53 3.75
N ALA A 246 5.04 -8.42 3.28
CA ALA A 246 6.36 -8.34 2.64
C ALA A 246 7.47 -8.52 3.67
N LEU A 247 8.42 -9.42 3.42
CA LEU A 247 9.47 -9.77 4.37
C LEU A 247 10.86 -9.26 3.95
N GLY A 248 10.92 -8.13 3.27
CA GLY A 248 12.14 -7.40 2.91
C GLY A 248 13.24 -8.27 2.30
N PRO A 249 14.44 -8.34 2.92
CA PRO A 249 15.57 -9.11 2.40
C PRO A 249 15.34 -10.63 2.34
N ALA A 250 14.29 -11.15 3.00
CA ALA A 250 13.93 -12.56 2.86
C ALA A 250 13.38 -12.89 1.46
N ASN A 251 13.10 -11.86 0.62
CA ASN A 251 12.62 -12.00 -0.76
C ASN A 251 11.33 -12.84 -0.84
N ARG A 252 10.45 -12.68 0.13
CA ARG A 252 9.22 -13.47 0.27
C ARG A 252 8.06 -12.62 0.74
N ILE A 253 6.89 -13.09 0.35
CA ILE A 253 5.62 -12.69 0.95
C ILE A 253 5.16 -13.80 1.87
N ALA A 254 4.83 -13.48 3.12
CA ALA A 254 4.09 -14.35 4.01
C ALA A 254 2.60 -14.25 3.72
N VAL A 255 1.92 -15.37 3.60
CA VAL A 255 0.47 -15.45 3.57
C VAL A 255 -0.01 -15.80 4.96
N VAL A 256 -0.79 -14.93 5.55
CA VAL A 256 -1.24 -15.00 6.95
C VAL A 256 -2.77 -15.13 6.98
N ASP A 257 -3.26 -15.97 7.85
CA ASP A 257 -4.69 -16.05 8.15
C ASP A 257 -5.11 -14.84 8.98
N GLY A 258 -6.01 -14.04 8.44
CA GLY A 258 -6.40 -12.77 9.06
C GLY A 258 -7.22 -12.91 10.35
N THR A 259 -7.69 -14.12 10.70
CA THR A 259 -8.47 -14.36 11.92
C THR A 259 -7.60 -14.98 13.03
N SER A 260 -6.84 -16.03 12.68
CA SER A 260 -5.99 -16.73 13.65
C SER A 260 -4.57 -16.18 13.75
N HIS A 261 -4.20 -15.24 12.86
CA HIS A 261 -2.86 -14.66 12.72
C HIS A 261 -1.76 -15.68 12.37
N ALA A 262 -2.15 -16.90 12.01
CA ALA A 262 -1.20 -17.96 11.68
C ALA A 262 -0.59 -17.76 10.29
N VAL A 263 0.74 -17.84 10.20
CA VAL A 263 1.44 -17.87 8.91
C VAL A 263 1.15 -19.20 8.22
N LYS A 264 0.50 -19.16 7.08
CA LYS A 264 0.09 -20.36 6.31
C LYS A 264 1.19 -20.83 5.37
N LYS A 265 1.89 -19.90 4.74
CA LYS A 265 2.94 -20.21 3.76
C LYS A 265 3.77 -18.99 3.40
N TYR A 266 4.88 -19.21 2.74
CA TYR A 266 5.74 -18.19 2.16
C TYR A 266 5.76 -18.33 0.63
N ARG A 267 5.86 -17.21 -0.08
CA ARG A 267 6.01 -17.15 -1.53
C ARG A 267 7.27 -16.38 -1.89
N LEU A 268 8.15 -17.01 -2.65
CA LEU A 268 9.33 -16.36 -3.18
C LEU A 268 8.87 -15.34 -4.23
N VAL A 269 9.42 -14.14 -4.16
CA VAL A 269 9.24 -13.02 -5.10
C VAL A 269 10.61 -12.49 -5.54
N GLY A 270 10.69 -11.29 -6.08
CA GLY A 270 11.98 -10.66 -6.38
C GLY A 270 12.76 -10.26 -5.13
N GLN A 271 13.91 -9.59 -5.32
CA GLN A 271 14.81 -9.25 -4.23
C GLN A 271 14.43 -7.94 -3.53
N ARG A 272 14.48 -7.94 -2.20
CA ARG A 272 14.14 -6.82 -1.33
C ARG A 272 12.72 -6.33 -1.57
N VAL A 273 11.76 -7.14 -1.16
CA VAL A 273 10.34 -6.81 -1.29
C VAL A 273 9.93 -5.67 -0.35
N TRP A 274 9.12 -4.72 -0.85
CA TRP A 274 8.69 -3.53 -0.12
C TRP A 274 7.16 -3.47 0.08
N HIS A 275 6.45 -2.89 -0.87
CA HIS A 275 5.03 -2.61 -0.77
C HIS A 275 4.20 -3.41 -1.76
N MET A 276 2.89 -3.33 -1.61
CA MET A 276 1.97 -4.09 -2.43
C MET A 276 0.64 -3.36 -2.62
N ALA A 277 -0.05 -3.67 -3.72
CA ALA A 277 -1.40 -3.21 -3.98
C ALA A 277 -2.22 -4.31 -4.63
N PHE A 278 -3.48 -4.45 -4.19
CA PHE A 278 -4.44 -5.33 -4.85
C PHE A 278 -5.04 -4.67 -6.08
N THR A 279 -5.32 -5.46 -7.11
CA THR A 279 -6.27 -5.02 -8.14
C THR A 279 -7.65 -4.77 -7.53
N PRO A 280 -8.49 -3.88 -8.11
CA PRO A 280 -9.78 -3.51 -7.51
C PRO A 280 -10.72 -4.68 -7.23
N GLU A 281 -10.65 -5.75 -8.00
CA GLU A 281 -11.40 -7.00 -7.79
C GLU A 281 -10.72 -7.99 -6.84
N GLU A 282 -9.54 -7.63 -6.29
CA GLU A 282 -8.70 -8.48 -5.42
C GLU A 282 -8.29 -9.83 -6.03
N LYS A 283 -8.32 -9.92 -7.36
CA LYS A 283 -7.86 -11.12 -8.06
C LYS A 283 -6.35 -11.25 -8.05
N TYR A 284 -5.66 -10.12 -8.16
CA TYR A 284 -4.21 -10.07 -8.18
C TYR A 284 -3.67 -9.12 -7.12
N LEU A 285 -2.47 -9.45 -6.63
CA LEU A 285 -1.67 -8.63 -5.75
C LEU A 285 -0.35 -8.33 -6.46
N LEU A 286 -0.03 -7.06 -6.64
CA LEU A 286 1.24 -6.61 -7.21
C LEU A 286 2.17 -6.21 -6.08
N VAL A 287 3.44 -6.63 -6.15
CA VAL A 287 4.42 -6.47 -5.08
C VAL A 287 5.72 -5.93 -5.64
N THR A 288 6.22 -4.84 -5.07
CA THR A 288 7.49 -4.21 -5.51
C THR A 288 8.70 -4.93 -4.93
N ASN A 289 9.72 -5.14 -5.76
CA ASN A 289 10.98 -5.80 -5.39
C ASN A 289 12.14 -4.86 -5.71
N GLY A 290 12.63 -4.15 -4.69
CA GLY A 290 13.55 -3.02 -4.86
C GLY A 290 14.89 -3.39 -5.51
N VAL A 291 15.53 -4.47 -5.08
CA VAL A 291 16.88 -4.81 -5.58
C VAL A 291 16.85 -5.51 -6.94
N SER A 292 15.81 -6.28 -7.24
CA SER A 292 15.65 -6.91 -8.57
C SER A 292 14.99 -6.00 -9.62
N ASN A 293 14.56 -4.79 -9.25
CA ASN A 293 13.98 -3.79 -10.14
C ASN A 293 12.73 -4.29 -10.88
N ASP A 294 11.88 -5.02 -10.18
CA ASP A 294 10.69 -5.63 -10.76
C ASP A 294 9.47 -5.59 -9.82
N VAL A 295 8.32 -5.93 -10.39
CA VAL A 295 7.07 -6.14 -9.68
C VAL A 295 6.63 -7.59 -9.89
N SER A 296 6.41 -8.32 -8.79
CA SER A 296 5.81 -9.64 -8.83
C SER A 296 4.29 -9.54 -8.83
N VAL A 297 3.61 -10.28 -9.71
CA VAL A 297 2.15 -10.41 -9.73
C VAL A 297 1.77 -11.74 -9.11
N ILE A 298 0.94 -11.69 -8.08
CA ILE A 298 0.47 -12.86 -7.32
C ILE A 298 -1.03 -13.04 -7.61
N ASP A 299 -1.42 -14.24 -8.05
CA ASP A 299 -2.83 -14.66 -8.03
C ASP A 299 -3.25 -14.88 -6.58
N VAL A 300 -4.21 -14.08 -6.11
CA VAL A 300 -4.66 -14.07 -4.70
C VAL A 300 -5.34 -15.39 -4.31
N GLY A 301 -6.18 -15.91 -5.18
CA GLY A 301 -6.90 -17.17 -4.94
C GLY A 301 -5.96 -18.39 -4.91
N ALA A 302 -5.07 -18.49 -5.89
CA ALA A 302 -4.08 -19.56 -5.95
C ALA A 302 -2.88 -19.31 -5.01
N GLN A 303 -2.70 -18.07 -4.58
CA GLN A 303 -1.57 -17.61 -3.77
C GLN A 303 -0.23 -18.01 -4.43
N LYS A 304 -0.08 -17.70 -5.71
CA LYS A 304 1.12 -18.03 -6.52
C LYS A 304 1.56 -16.84 -7.33
N VAL A 305 2.86 -16.66 -7.44
CA VAL A 305 3.45 -15.70 -8.40
C VAL A 305 3.17 -16.22 -9.81
N ILE A 306 2.56 -15.40 -10.65
CA ILE A 306 2.19 -15.74 -12.03
C ILE A 306 2.98 -14.97 -13.07
N LYS A 307 3.55 -13.82 -12.67
CA LYS A 307 4.28 -12.92 -13.56
C LYS A 307 5.31 -12.11 -12.79
N THR A 308 6.37 -11.69 -13.46
CA THR A 308 7.32 -10.67 -13.01
C THR A 308 7.45 -9.62 -14.12
N ILE A 309 7.40 -8.34 -13.74
CA ILE A 309 7.39 -7.19 -14.66
C ILE A 309 8.57 -6.29 -14.31
N GLN A 310 9.50 -6.08 -15.23
CA GLN A 310 10.61 -5.14 -15.04
C GLN A 310 10.08 -3.69 -15.03
N VAL A 311 10.57 -2.89 -14.08
CA VAL A 311 10.24 -1.47 -13.90
C VAL A 311 11.52 -0.63 -13.78
N GLY A 312 11.45 0.56 -13.21
CA GLY A 312 12.64 1.37 -12.95
C GLY A 312 13.50 0.83 -11.79
N GLU A 313 14.58 1.53 -11.46
CA GLU A 313 15.51 1.11 -10.40
C GLU A 313 14.95 1.39 -8.99
N LEU A 314 15.08 0.41 -8.11
CA LEU A 314 14.60 0.40 -6.73
C LEU A 314 13.09 0.74 -6.64
N PRO A 315 12.18 -0.07 -7.23
CA PRO A 315 10.75 0.12 -7.02
C PRO A 315 10.41 -0.01 -5.54
N TRP A 316 9.68 0.99 -5.02
CA TRP A 316 9.37 1.10 -3.59
C TRP A 316 7.86 1.03 -3.34
N GLY A 317 7.13 2.08 -3.70
CA GLY A 317 5.67 2.17 -3.54
C GLY A 317 4.90 1.69 -4.76
N ILE A 318 3.64 1.32 -4.55
CA ILE A 318 2.73 0.92 -5.63
C ILE A 318 1.30 1.26 -5.26
N THR A 319 0.55 1.76 -6.23
CA THR A 319 -0.89 2.02 -6.09
C THR A 319 -1.64 1.59 -7.34
N MET A 320 -2.94 1.32 -7.19
CA MET A 320 -3.82 0.90 -8.27
C MET A 320 -4.85 1.96 -8.56
N ALA A 321 -5.14 2.19 -9.86
CA ALA A 321 -6.27 3.00 -10.27
C ALA A 321 -7.56 2.44 -9.65
N PRO A 322 -8.42 3.30 -9.06
CA PRO A 322 -9.74 2.87 -8.61
C PRO A 322 -10.59 2.39 -9.80
N PRO A 323 -11.64 1.58 -9.54
CA PRO A 323 -12.51 1.03 -10.57
C PRO A 323 -13.35 2.08 -11.30
#